data_22e16737640bfc609e0cc5b6308b97d9
#
_entry.id   22e16737640bfc609e0cc5b6308b97d9
#
_cell.length_a   1.000
_cell.length_b   1.000
_cell.length_c   1.000
_cell.angle_alpha   90.00
_cell.angle_beta   90.00
_cell.angle_gamma   90.00
#
_symmetry.space_group_name_H-M   'P 1'
#
loop_
_entity.id
_entity.type
_entity.pdbx_description
1 polymer ?
#
loop_
_entity_poly.entity_id
_entity_poly.type
_entity_poly.pdbx_seq_one_letter_code
_entity_poly.pdbx_strand_id
1 'polypeptide(L)'
;ASDVYKRQVHNIISLIGVPVEAVEGTAQYLTICYIGIPFIVAYNIISSVFRGMGDSKSPMYFIAVACFCNIVFDYLFMGWLRLGPSGAALGTTLAQAISVTVTLVAIRRRRTGIRLKFGDLRPDRAMLRGILGIGVPTAVQDGCIQIAFIIITVIANYRGLNDAAAVGVVEKVISALFLVPSSMLATVSAVSAQNIGAGRMERATKTLRYATAITVVYGIVISIVVELTAGSIVGLFTTDATVILLGTQYIRSYIVDSIFAGIHFCFSGFFAACGRSYIGFIHNIVAITLVRVPGAYLASKLFPNTLFPM
;
A
#
# COMPACT_ATOMS: atom_id res chain seq x y z
N ALA A 1 18.73 23.65 0.03
CA ALA A 1 17.77 22.53 0.25
C ALA A 1 16.33 23.00 0.03
N SER A 2 15.90 24.13 0.59
CA SER A 2 14.53 24.66 0.46
C SER A 2 14.08 24.85 -1.00
N ASP A 3 14.95 25.38 -1.87
CA ASP A 3 14.58 25.67 -3.27
C ASP A 3 14.48 24.43 -4.15
N VAL A 4 15.23 23.38 -3.86
CA VAL A 4 15.14 22.10 -4.57
C VAL A 4 13.79 21.44 -4.27
N TYR A 5 13.36 21.41 -3.01
CA TYR A 5 12.05 20.88 -2.61
C TYR A 5 10.89 21.67 -3.21
N LYS A 6 10.98 23.00 -3.22
CA LYS A 6 9.95 23.84 -3.85
C LYS A 6 9.82 23.59 -5.35
N ARG A 7 10.94 23.42 -6.07
CA ARG A 7 10.94 23.07 -7.50
C ARG A 7 10.33 21.69 -7.75
N GLN A 8 10.68 20.69 -6.92
CA GLN A 8 10.10 19.34 -7.05
C GLN A 8 8.59 19.35 -6.82
N VAL A 9 8.12 20.06 -5.78
CA VAL A 9 6.69 20.21 -5.49
C VAL A 9 5.97 20.88 -6.67
N HIS A 10 6.54 21.93 -7.24
CA HIS A 10 5.94 22.64 -8.37
C HIS A 10 5.85 21.79 -9.64
N ASN A 11 6.90 21.02 -9.93
CA ASN A 11 6.91 20.07 -11.06
C ASN A 11 5.86 18.97 -10.90
N ILE A 12 5.68 18.44 -9.68
CA ILE A 12 4.67 17.41 -9.41
C ILE A 12 3.26 17.99 -9.54
N ILE A 13 3.01 19.18 -9.01
CA ILE A 13 1.71 19.86 -9.12
C ILE A 13 1.34 20.10 -10.59
N SER A 14 2.30 20.56 -11.40
CA SER A 14 2.08 20.76 -12.85
C SER A 14 1.83 19.44 -13.59
N LEU A 15 2.51 18.36 -13.20
CA LEU A 15 2.35 17.04 -13.79
C LEU A 15 0.98 16.41 -13.50
N ILE A 16 0.46 16.64 -12.28
CA ILE A 16 -0.83 16.09 -11.82
C ILE A 16 -2.01 16.93 -12.33
N GLY A 17 -1.77 18.15 -12.82
CA GLY A 17 -2.83 19.02 -13.35
C GLY A 17 -3.77 19.55 -12.26
N VAL A 18 -3.22 19.93 -11.12
CA VAL A 18 -4.01 20.47 -9.99
C VAL A 18 -4.69 21.79 -10.40
N PRO A 19 -6.01 21.97 -10.13
CA PRO A 19 -6.71 23.23 -10.37
C PRO A 19 -6.02 24.41 -9.67
N VAL A 20 -6.05 25.59 -10.33
CA VAL A 20 -5.31 26.77 -9.87
C VAL A 20 -5.64 27.14 -8.43
N GLU A 21 -6.91 27.00 -8.04
CA GLU A 21 -7.40 27.30 -6.69
C GLU A 21 -6.82 26.37 -5.61
N ALA A 22 -6.40 25.16 -5.99
CA ALA A 22 -5.88 24.14 -5.08
C ALA A 22 -4.34 24.08 -5.05
N VAL A 23 -3.65 24.78 -5.94
CA VAL A 23 -2.18 24.72 -6.09
C VAL A 23 -1.46 25.08 -4.79
N GLU A 24 -1.84 26.20 -4.15
CA GLU A 24 -1.16 26.67 -2.94
C GLU A 24 -1.35 25.69 -1.76
N GLY A 25 -2.58 25.21 -1.53
CA GLY A 25 -2.87 24.22 -0.49
C GLY A 25 -2.15 22.89 -0.73
N THR A 26 -2.09 22.44 -1.99
CA THR A 26 -1.37 21.23 -2.38
C THR A 26 0.14 21.38 -2.19
N ALA A 27 0.69 22.54 -2.54
CA ALA A 27 2.13 22.81 -2.35
C ALA A 27 2.53 22.80 -0.88
N GLN A 28 1.74 23.42 -0.02
CA GLN A 28 1.96 23.42 1.43
C GLN A 28 1.85 21.99 2.00
N TYR A 29 0.80 21.24 1.61
CA TYR A 29 0.59 19.85 2.01
C TYR A 29 1.79 18.98 1.64
N LEU A 30 2.20 18.98 0.37
CA LEU A 30 3.32 18.18 -0.12
C LEU A 30 4.64 18.55 0.55
N THR A 31 4.88 19.85 0.78
CA THR A 31 6.11 20.31 1.45
C THR A 31 6.21 19.73 2.86
N ILE A 32 5.14 19.77 3.63
CA ILE A 32 5.09 19.22 4.99
C ILE A 32 5.25 17.69 4.96
N CYS A 33 4.57 17.01 4.03
CA CYS A 33 4.73 15.57 3.86
C CYS A 33 6.17 15.15 3.53
N TYR A 34 6.87 15.92 2.68
CA TYR A 34 8.29 15.65 2.37
C TYR A 34 9.20 15.80 3.60
N ILE A 35 8.94 16.77 4.45
CA ILE A 35 9.64 16.89 5.75
C ILE A 35 9.34 15.68 6.64
N GLY A 36 8.15 15.08 6.50
CA GLY A 36 7.72 13.88 7.21
C GLY A 36 8.36 12.56 6.74
N ILE A 37 8.87 12.50 5.50
CA ILE A 37 9.44 11.27 4.91
C ILE A 37 10.47 10.58 5.82
N PRO A 38 11.45 11.27 6.43
CA PRO A 38 12.42 10.63 7.32
C PRO A 38 11.77 9.85 8.47
N PHE A 39 10.70 10.36 9.06
CA PHE A 39 9.98 9.69 10.14
C PHE A 39 9.23 8.46 9.63
N ILE A 40 8.57 8.57 8.46
CA ILE A 40 7.88 7.44 7.82
C ILE A 40 8.88 6.33 7.49
N VAL A 41 10.02 6.66 6.90
CA VAL A 41 11.08 5.71 6.56
C VAL A 41 11.64 5.06 7.81
N ALA A 42 11.97 5.85 8.85
CA ALA A 42 12.47 5.33 10.11
C ALA A 42 11.49 4.35 10.76
N TYR A 43 10.19 4.69 10.81
CA TYR A 43 9.15 3.80 11.32
C TYR A 43 9.10 2.48 10.51
N ASN A 44 9.09 2.56 9.18
CA ASN A 44 9.01 1.37 8.33
C ASN A 44 10.23 0.45 8.51
N ILE A 45 11.44 1.01 8.59
CA ILE A 45 12.66 0.24 8.85
C ILE A 45 12.57 -0.46 10.19
N ILE A 46 12.27 0.26 11.27
CA ILE A 46 12.20 -0.31 12.61
C ILE A 46 11.11 -1.38 12.69
N SER A 47 9.92 -1.12 12.14
CA SER A 47 8.82 -2.08 12.09
C SER A 47 9.19 -3.36 11.33
N SER A 48 9.96 -3.23 10.24
CA SER A 48 10.43 -4.39 9.47
C SER A 48 11.46 -5.21 10.24
N VAL A 49 12.34 -4.56 11.01
CA VAL A 49 13.28 -5.26 11.91
C VAL A 49 12.53 -6.06 12.98
N PHE A 50 11.51 -5.47 13.63
CA PHE A 50 10.69 -6.18 14.61
C PHE A 50 9.97 -7.38 14.01
N ARG A 51 9.35 -7.21 12.83
CA ARG A 51 8.69 -8.32 12.12
C ARG A 51 9.69 -9.40 11.74
N GLY A 52 10.89 -9.03 11.30
CA GLY A 52 11.98 -9.97 11.00
C GLY A 52 12.43 -10.78 12.21
N MET A 53 12.38 -10.20 13.42
CA MET A 53 12.66 -10.90 14.69
C MET A 53 11.48 -11.74 15.20
N GLY A 54 10.33 -11.73 14.52
CA GLY A 54 9.13 -12.46 14.94
C GLY A 54 8.19 -11.68 15.86
N ASP A 55 8.50 -10.43 16.17
CA ASP A 55 7.63 -9.54 16.97
C ASP A 55 6.78 -8.65 16.05
N SER A 56 5.59 -9.11 15.70
CA SER A 56 4.60 -8.33 14.96
C SER A 56 3.67 -7.52 15.86
N LYS A 57 3.64 -7.79 17.17
CA LYS A 57 2.77 -7.08 18.12
C LYS A 57 3.29 -5.68 18.42
N SER A 58 4.60 -5.52 18.63
CA SER A 58 5.18 -4.20 18.94
C SER A 58 4.93 -3.18 17.82
N PRO A 59 5.19 -3.45 16.52
CA PRO A 59 4.82 -2.54 15.44
C PRO A 59 3.33 -2.20 15.39
N MET A 60 2.46 -3.16 15.70
CA MET A 60 1.01 -2.92 15.75
C MET A 60 0.66 -1.87 16.81
N TYR A 61 1.24 -1.94 18.01
CA TYR A 61 1.01 -0.93 19.05
C TYR A 61 1.57 0.44 18.64
N PHE A 62 2.73 0.48 17.98
CA PHE A 62 3.32 1.74 17.55
C PHE A 62 2.47 2.44 16.49
N ILE A 63 1.92 1.69 15.54
CA ILE A 63 1.02 2.27 14.53
C ILE A 63 -0.34 2.66 15.14
N ALA A 64 -0.85 1.91 16.12
CA ALA A 64 -2.08 2.28 16.82
C ALA A 64 -1.93 3.63 17.55
N VAL A 65 -0.79 3.86 18.21
CA VAL A 65 -0.47 5.16 18.80
C VAL A 65 -0.39 6.25 17.73
N ALA A 66 0.27 5.99 16.59
CA ALA A 66 0.33 6.94 15.49
C ALA A 66 -1.07 7.29 14.96
N CYS A 67 -1.93 6.30 14.74
CA CYS A 67 -3.30 6.51 14.27
C CYS A 67 -4.11 7.36 15.27
N PHE A 68 -4.02 7.04 16.56
CA PHE A 68 -4.71 7.82 17.59
C PHE A 68 -4.24 9.27 17.62
N CYS A 69 -2.92 9.50 17.62
CA CYS A 69 -2.34 10.84 17.57
C CYS A 69 -2.75 11.58 16.29
N ASN A 70 -2.77 10.89 15.12
CA ASN A 70 -3.18 11.50 13.86
C ASN A 70 -4.62 11.99 13.92
N ILE A 71 -5.57 11.16 14.41
CA ILE A 71 -6.97 11.57 14.58
C ILE A 71 -7.07 12.80 15.47
N VAL A 72 -6.39 12.79 16.63
CA VAL A 72 -6.41 13.93 17.55
C VAL A 72 -5.84 15.19 16.91
N PHE A 73 -4.72 15.08 16.19
CA PHE A 73 -4.10 16.22 15.52
C PHE A 73 -4.92 16.73 14.33
N ASP A 74 -5.61 15.85 13.59
CA ASP A 74 -6.49 16.27 12.51
C ASP A 74 -7.65 17.09 13.06
N TYR A 75 -8.30 16.67 14.15
CA TYR A 75 -9.31 17.46 14.83
C TYR A 75 -8.77 18.81 15.36
N LEU A 76 -7.55 18.79 15.90
CA LEU A 76 -6.92 20.01 16.43
C LEU A 76 -6.54 20.99 15.32
N PHE A 77 -5.82 20.52 14.28
CA PHE A 77 -5.24 21.39 13.26
C PHE A 77 -6.26 21.77 12.18
N MET A 78 -7.10 20.84 11.75
CA MET A 78 -8.12 21.11 10.74
C MET A 78 -9.40 21.67 11.38
N GLY A 79 -9.83 21.13 12.52
CA GLY A 79 -11.07 21.52 13.18
C GLY A 79 -10.93 22.84 13.94
N TRP A 80 -10.05 22.88 14.94
CA TRP A 80 -9.94 24.05 15.83
C TRP A 80 -9.06 25.18 15.26
N LEU A 81 -7.85 24.83 14.76
CA LEU A 81 -6.92 25.82 14.19
C LEU A 81 -7.25 26.18 12.73
N ARG A 82 -8.12 25.45 12.05
CA ARG A 82 -8.58 25.67 10.67
C ARG A 82 -7.44 25.83 9.66
N LEU A 83 -6.35 25.07 9.82
CA LEU A 83 -5.17 25.13 8.94
C LEU A 83 -5.40 24.44 7.58
N GLY A 84 -6.60 23.90 7.32
CA GLY A 84 -6.92 23.25 6.05
C GLY A 84 -5.97 22.10 5.70
N PRO A 85 -5.54 21.98 4.43
CA PRO A 85 -4.67 20.88 3.97
C PRO A 85 -3.34 20.80 4.72
N SER A 86 -2.77 21.96 5.10
CA SER A 86 -1.52 22.01 5.89
C SER A 86 -1.69 21.37 7.27
N GLY A 87 -2.88 21.52 7.87
CA GLY A 87 -3.20 20.90 9.15
C GLY A 87 -3.19 19.39 9.08
N ALA A 88 -3.79 18.79 8.04
CA ALA A 88 -3.77 17.34 7.81
C ALA A 88 -2.34 16.80 7.62
N ALA A 89 -1.51 17.51 6.84
CA ALA A 89 -0.12 17.12 6.62
C ALA A 89 0.70 17.20 7.93
N LEU A 90 0.50 18.25 8.73
CA LEU A 90 1.14 18.40 10.05
C LEU A 90 0.69 17.29 11.01
N GLY A 91 -0.60 16.98 11.07
CA GLY A 91 -1.16 15.91 11.88
C GLY A 91 -0.49 14.58 11.58
N THR A 92 -0.42 14.21 10.30
CA THR A 92 0.23 12.98 9.85
C THR A 92 1.72 12.95 10.17
N THR A 93 2.46 14.03 9.87
CA THR A 93 3.91 14.11 10.10
C THR A 93 4.27 14.02 11.59
N LEU A 94 3.54 14.75 12.44
CA LEU A 94 3.74 14.72 13.89
C LEU A 94 3.37 13.35 14.50
N ALA A 95 2.28 12.74 14.04
CA ALA A 95 1.90 11.40 14.48
C ALA A 95 2.99 10.35 14.17
N GLN A 96 3.60 10.43 12.98
CA GLN A 96 4.72 9.56 12.61
C GLN A 96 5.97 9.85 13.45
N ALA A 97 6.29 11.11 13.73
CA ALA A 97 7.41 11.48 14.59
C ALA A 97 7.23 10.95 16.03
N ILE A 98 6.02 11.04 16.58
CA ILE A 98 5.66 10.46 17.88
C ILE A 98 5.82 8.94 17.83
N SER A 99 5.31 8.28 16.80
CA SER A 99 5.43 6.82 16.64
C SER A 99 6.89 6.36 16.66
N VAL A 100 7.75 7.04 15.91
CA VAL A 100 9.20 6.77 15.90
C VAL A 100 9.80 6.98 17.28
N THR A 101 9.46 8.07 17.97
CA THR A 101 9.95 8.38 19.30
C THR A 101 9.54 7.30 20.31
N VAL A 102 8.26 6.91 20.32
CA VAL A 102 7.73 5.83 21.17
C VAL A 102 8.46 4.52 20.89
N THR A 103 8.69 4.22 19.61
CA THR A 103 9.40 3.02 19.19
C THR A 103 10.85 3.01 19.69
N LEU A 104 11.58 4.11 19.55
CA LEU A 104 12.95 4.24 20.03
C LEU A 104 13.05 4.13 21.57
N VAL A 105 12.09 4.72 22.28
CA VAL A 105 11.99 4.59 23.75
C VAL A 105 11.69 3.13 24.13
N ALA A 106 10.81 2.45 23.40
CA ALA A 106 10.48 1.04 23.64
C ALA A 106 11.71 0.13 23.42
N ILE A 107 12.50 0.38 22.36
CA ILE A 107 13.75 -0.34 22.10
C ILE A 107 14.72 -0.18 23.29
N ARG A 108 14.89 1.05 23.78
CA ARG A 108 15.77 1.32 24.92
C ARG A 108 15.31 0.66 26.21
N ARG A 109 13.99 0.68 26.51
CA ARG A 109 13.42 0.16 27.76
C ARG A 109 13.28 -1.36 27.78
N ARG A 110 12.88 -1.98 26.66
CA ARG A 110 12.56 -3.41 26.57
C ARG A 110 13.79 -4.22 26.23
N ARG A 111 14.94 -4.09 26.68
CA ARG A 111 16.12 -4.97 26.43
C ARG A 111 15.94 -5.93 25.22
N THR A 112 15.49 -5.40 24.09
CA THR A 112 15.09 -6.15 22.88
C THR A 112 16.28 -6.87 22.22
N GLY A 113 17.47 -6.81 22.79
CA GLY A 113 18.69 -7.33 22.19
C GLY A 113 19.26 -6.43 21.08
N ILE A 114 18.48 -5.48 20.57
CA ILE A 114 18.93 -4.54 19.55
C ILE A 114 19.79 -3.47 20.23
N ARG A 115 21.09 -3.50 19.99
CA ARG A 115 22.05 -2.47 20.42
C ARG A 115 22.49 -1.70 19.18
N LEU A 116 21.90 -0.55 18.95
CA LEU A 116 22.35 0.37 17.91
C LEU A 116 23.64 1.08 18.37
N LYS A 117 24.77 0.77 17.75
CA LYS A 117 26.03 1.47 17.92
C LYS A 117 26.29 2.34 16.71
N PHE A 118 26.90 3.50 16.89
CA PHE A 118 27.29 4.37 15.77
C PHE A 118 28.19 3.65 14.74
N GLY A 119 28.98 2.65 15.18
CA GLY A 119 29.79 1.80 14.30
C GLY A 119 28.97 0.94 13.34
N ASP A 120 27.74 0.60 13.71
CA ASP A 120 26.85 -0.25 12.89
C ASP A 120 26.26 0.53 11.70
N LEU A 121 26.42 1.86 11.68
CA LEU A 121 26.01 2.72 10.56
C LEU A 121 26.98 2.67 9.37
N ARG A 122 28.13 1.98 9.51
CA ARG A 122 29.04 1.81 8.37
C ARG A 122 28.45 0.84 7.37
N PRO A 123 28.35 1.24 6.07
CA PRO A 123 27.77 0.40 5.04
C PRO A 123 28.64 -0.83 4.79
N ASP A 124 28.09 -2.02 4.99
CA ASP A 124 28.68 -3.27 4.55
C ASP A 124 28.17 -3.58 3.14
N ARG A 125 29.11 -3.78 2.19
CA ARG A 125 28.78 -4.04 0.78
C ARG A 125 28.01 -5.34 0.58
N ALA A 126 28.28 -6.38 1.37
CA ALA A 126 27.59 -7.65 1.26
C ALA A 126 26.14 -7.55 1.73
N MET A 127 25.92 -6.92 2.90
CA MET A 127 24.57 -6.63 3.42
C MET A 127 23.81 -5.71 2.48
N LEU A 128 24.44 -4.63 2.00
CA LEU A 128 23.79 -3.69 1.08
C LEU A 128 23.35 -4.37 -0.21
N ARG A 129 24.21 -5.22 -0.79
CA ARG A 129 23.87 -6.01 -1.98
C ARG A 129 22.67 -6.94 -1.72
N GLY A 130 22.61 -7.59 -0.55
CA GLY A 130 21.48 -8.44 -0.16
C GLY A 130 20.18 -7.66 -0.03
N ILE A 131 20.22 -6.52 0.68
CA ILE A 131 19.05 -5.65 0.86
C ILE A 131 18.57 -5.09 -0.48
N LEU A 132 19.47 -4.57 -1.32
CA LEU A 132 19.11 -4.03 -2.64
C LEU A 132 18.63 -5.13 -3.60
N GLY A 133 19.20 -6.32 -3.54
CA GLY A 133 18.79 -7.46 -4.36
C GLY A 133 17.36 -7.92 -4.13
N ILE A 134 16.83 -7.69 -2.93
CA ILE A 134 15.43 -7.98 -2.58
C ILE A 134 14.58 -6.71 -2.70
N GLY A 135 15.08 -5.60 -2.19
CA GLY A 135 14.32 -4.36 -2.06
C GLY A 135 14.03 -3.68 -3.40
N VAL A 136 15.01 -3.61 -4.31
CA VAL A 136 14.82 -2.94 -5.60
C VAL A 136 13.76 -3.64 -6.46
N PRO A 137 13.81 -4.97 -6.71
CA PRO A 137 12.75 -5.64 -7.45
C PRO A 137 11.37 -5.46 -6.82
N THR A 138 11.27 -5.51 -5.49
CA THR A 138 9.99 -5.31 -4.78
C THR A 138 9.48 -3.89 -4.93
N ALA A 139 10.34 -2.89 -4.76
CA ALA A 139 9.95 -1.48 -4.92
C ALA A 139 9.51 -1.14 -6.35
N VAL A 140 10.21 -1.69 -7.36
CA VAL A 140 9.81 -1.51 -8.77
C VAL A 140 8.51 -2.25 -9.06
N GLN A 141 8.30 -3.44 -8.49
CA GLN A 141 7.03 -4.16 -8.58
C GLN A 141 5.87 -3.32 -8.05
N ASP A 142 6.00 -2.75 -6.85
CA ASP A 142 4.98 -1.91 -6.24
C ASP A 142 4.72 -0.64 -7.08
N GLY A 143 5.78 -0.03 -7.60
CA GLY A 143 5.70 1.11 -8.52
C GLY A 143 4.91 0.78 -9.80
N CYS A 144 5.18 -0.37 -10.41
CA CYS A 144 4.45 -0.83 -11.60
C CYS A 144 2.97 -1.09 -11.31
N ILE A 145 2.64 -1.62 -10.13
CA ILE A 145 1.23 -1.79 -9.71
C ILE A 145 0.54 -0.43 -9.63
N GLN A 146 1.16 0.58 -9.03
CA GLN A 146 0.58 1.92 -8.92
C GLN A 146 0.41 2.58 -10.29
N ILE A 147 1.39 2.42 -11.19
CA ILE A 147 1.28 2.90 -12.58
C ILE A 147 0.11 2.24 -13.29
N ALA A 148 -0.09 0.93 -13.12
CA ALA A 148 -1.23 0.23 -13.71
C ALA A 148 -2.57 0.78 -13.21
N PHE A 149 -2.71 1.08 -11.91
CA PHE A 149 -3.91 1.74 -11.38
C PHE A 149 -4.14 3.12 -12.01
N ILE A 150 -3.10 3.93 -12.14
CA ILE A 150 -3.19 5.24 -12.81
C ILE A 150 -3.68 5.08 -14.26
N ILE A 151 -3.14 4.11 -15.01
CA ILE A 151 -3.56 3.86 -16.41
C ILE A 151 -5.04 3.47 -16.46
N ILE A 152 -5.51 2.59 -15.56
CA ILE A 152 -6.92 2.18 -15.50
C ILE A 152 -7.80 3.39 -15.17
N THR A 153 -7.41 4.24 -14.23
CA THR A 153 -8.12 5.47 -13.90
C THR A 153 -8.16 6.43 -15.10
N VAL A 154 -7.08 6.56 -15.86
CA VAL A 154 -7.06 7.35 -17.10
C VAL A 154 -8.02 6.78 -18.15
N ILE A 155 -8.05 5.46 -18.32
CA ILE A 155 -9.01 4.80 -19.24
C ILE A 155 -10.46 5.11 -18.80
N ALA A 156 -10.74 5.03 -17.50
CA ALA A 156 -12.06 5.37 -16.95
C ALA A 156 -12.43 6.85 -17.19
N ASN A 157 -11.48 7.78 -17.03
CA ASN A 157 -11.68 9.20 -17.29
C ASN A 157 -12.06 9.49 -18.76
N TYR A 158 -11.48 8.77 -19.72
CA TYR A 158 -11.84 8.88 -21.14
C TYR A 158 -13.25 8.38 -21.45
N ARG A 159 -13.83 7.54 -20.60
CA ARG A 159 -15.21 7.02 -20.76
C ARG A 159 -16.26 8.00 -20.26
N GLY A 160 -15.90 8.86 -19.31
CA GLY A 160 -16.77 9.90 -18.78
C GLY A 160 -16.71 10.05 -17.26
N LEU A 161 -17.36 11.11 -16.79
CA LEU A 161 -17.31 11.50 -15.37
C LEU A 161 -17.87 10.42 -14.44
N ASN A 162 -18.97 9.77 -14.84
CA ASN A 162 -19.63 8.76 -14.01
C ASN A 162 -18.80 7.48 -13.90
N ASP A 163 -18.16 7.04 -14.98
CA ASP A 163 -17.25 5.89 -15.00
C ASP A 163 -16.02 6.17 -14.13
N ALA A 164 -15.43 7.36 -14.26
CA ALA A 164 -14.29 7.79 -13.44
C ALA A 164 -14.64 7.84 -11.94
N ALA A 165 -15.81 8.40 -11.61
CA ALA A 165 -16.29 8.44 -10.22
C ALA A 165 -16.53 7.04 -9.65
N ALA A 166 -17.14 6.15 -10.44
CA ALA A 166 -17.39 4.76 -10.06
C ALA A 166 -16.09 4.01 -9.80
N VAL A 167 -15.11 4.08 -10.70
CA VAL A 167 -13.79 3.47 -10.54
C VAL A 167 -13.08 4.04 -9.31
N GLY A 168 -13.07 5.36 -9.10
CA GLY A 168 -12.43 5.99 -7.95
C GLY A 168 -13.04 5.59 -6.59
N VAL A 169 -14.37 5.41 -6.52
CA VAL A 169 -15.04 4.89 -5.32
C VAL A 169 -14.63 3.43 -5.08
N VAL A 170 -14.71 2.60 -6.12
CA VAL A 170 -14.41 1.17 -6.00
C VAL A 170 -12.94 0.93 -5.65
N GLU A 171 -11.99 1.70 -6.17
CA GLU A 171 -10.56 1.59 -5.81
C GLU A 171 -10.32 1.79 -4.31
N LYS A 172 -11.07 2.69 -3.67
CA LYS A 172 -10.98 2.88 -2.20
C LYS A 172 -11.48 1.66 -1.45
N VAL A 173 -12.59 1.08 -1.89
CA VAL A 173 -13.14 -0.15 -1.30
C VAL A 173 -12.16 -1.32 -1.49
N ILE A 174 -11.65 -1.51 -2.70
CA ILE A 174 -10.67 -2.54 -3.04
C ILE A 174 -9.43 -2.41 -2.16
N SER A 175 -8.91 -1.20 -1.96
CA SER A 175 -7.74 -0.98 -1.10
C SER A 175 -7.96 -1.49 0.33
N ALA A 176 -9.17 -1.34 0.87
CA ALA A 176 -9.53 -1.90 2.18
C ALA A 176 -9.67 -3.43 2.15
N LEU A 177 -10.31 -3.99 1.13
CA LEU A 177 -10.50 -5.43 1.00
C LEU A 177 -9.20 -6.20 0.73
N PHE A 178 -8.24 -5.57 0.03
CA PHE A 178 -6.93 -6.15 -0.25
C PHE A 178 -5.94 -6.05 0.91
N LEU A 179 -6.32 -5.46 2.04
CA LEU A 179 -5.47 -5.35 3.22
C LEU A 179 -5.02 -6.74 3.72
N VAL A 180 -5.92 -7.73 3.71
CA VAL A 180 -5.61 -9.10 4.16
C VAL A 180 -4.66 -9.80 3.17
N PRO A 181 -4.95 -9.89 1.87
CA PRO A 181 -4.01 -10.44 0.89
C PRO A 181 -2.62 -9.79 0.93
N SER A 182 -2.56 -8.47 0.96
CA SER A 182 -1.28 -7.75 0.95
C SER A 182 -0.47 -7.95 2.23
N SER A 183 -1.10 -8.06 3.40
CA SER A 183 -0.42 -8.35 4.66
C SER A 183 0.23 -9.75 4.68
N MET A 184 -0.31 -10.69 3.91
CA MET A 184 0.26 -12.04 3.79
C MET A 184 1.63 -12.05 3.10
N LEU A 185 1.92 -11.10 2.19
CA LEU A 185 3.25 -10.95 1.61
C LEU A 185 4.31 -10.77 2.72
N ALA A 186 4.09 -9.81 3.61
CA ALA A 186 5.02 -9.54 4.71
C ALA A 186 5.09 -10.68 5.72
N THR A 187 3.94 -11.31 6.03
CA THR A 187 3.86 -12.44 6.97
C THR A 187 4.60 -13.67 6.44
N VAL A 188 4.30 -14.08 5.20
CA VAL A 188 4.97 -15.24 4.57
C VAL A 188 6.45 -14.97 4.41
N SER A 189 6.83 -13.75 4.00
CA SER A 189 8.25 -13.37 3.87
C SER A 189 8.98 -13.51 5.19
N ALA A 190 8.46 -12.92 6.28
CA ALA A 190 9.11 -12.94 7.58
C ALA A 190 9.21 -14.36 8.16
N VAL A 191 8.08 -15.11 8.21
CA VAL A 191 8.04 -16.44 8.80
C VAL A 191 8.84 -17.45 7.98
N SER A 192 8.77 -17.37 6.65
CA SER A 192 9.56 -18.26 5.78
C SER A 192 11.04 -17.98 5.88
N ALA A 193 11.46 -16.69 5.90
CA ALA A 193 12.87 -16.33 6.03
C ALA A 193 13.48 -16.84 7.34
N GLN A 194 12.76 -16.75 8.46
CA GLN A 194 13.19 -17.30 9.75
C GLN A 194 13.36 -18.82 9.70
N ASN A 195 12.41 -19.53 9.09
CA ASN A 195 12.49 -20.99 8.96
C ASN A 195 13.62 -21.43 8.00
N ILE A 196 13.82 -20.72 6.89
CA ILE A 196 14.91 -20.96 5.95
C ILE A 196 16.26 -20.70 6.63
N GLY A 197 16.40 -19.59 7.36
CA GLY A 197 17.60 -19.27 8.12
C GLY A 197 17.94 -20.29 9.22
N ALA A 198 16.91 -20.98 9.76
CA ALA A 198 17.08 -22.08 10.70
C ALA A 198 17.29 -23.46 10.02
N GLY A 199 17.44 -23.52 8.70
CA GLY A 199 17.59 -24.77 7.92
C GLY A 199 16.32 -25.61 7.81
N ARG A 200 15.14 -25.05 8.14
CA ARG A 200 13.85 -25.77 8.20
C ARG A 200 12.97 -25.46 6.98
N MET A 201 13.43 -25.81 5.79
CA MET A 201 12.73 -25.53 4.53
C MET A 201 11.30 -26.12 4.49
N GLU A 202 11.11 -27.30 5.07
CA GLU A 202 9.78 -27.93 5.14
C GLU A 202 8.75 -27.04 5.88
N ARG A 203 9.16 -26.38 6.96
CA ARG A 203 8.30 -25.43 7.70
C ARG A 203 8.01 -24.18 6.88
N ALA A 204 8.98 -23.67 6.13
CA ALA A 204 8.77 -22.53 5.24
C ALA A 204 7.74 -22.87 4.14
N THR A 205 7.82 -24.08 3.55
CA THR A 205 6.84 -24.55 2.57
C THR A 205 5.45 -24.76 3.19
N LYS A 206 5.36 -25.29 4.42
CA LYS A 206 4.09 -25.37 5.16
C LYS A 206 3.49 -24.00 5.42
N THR A 207 4.31 -23.02 5.78
CA THR A 207 3.87 -21.61 5.93
C THR A 207 3.23 -21.09 4.65
N LEU A 208 3.87 -21.30 3.50
CA LEU A 208 3.32 -20.89 2.20
C LEU A 208 1.96 -21.56 1.94
N ARG A 209 1.86 -22.89 2.14
CA ARG A 209 0.60 -23.63 1.92
C ARG A 209 -0.54 -23.11 2.79
N TYR A 210 -0.32 -22.94 4.09
CA TYR A 210 -1.34 -22.44 5.00
C TYR A 210 -1.73 -21.00 4.69
N ALA A 211 -0.77 -20.13 4.40
CA ALA A 211 -1.05 -18.75 4.04
C ALA A 211 -1.86 -18.66 2.74
N THR A 212 -1.50 -19.47 1.73
CA THR A 212 -2.26 -19.55 0.47
C THR A 212 -3.68 -20.07 0.72
N ALA A 213 -3.86 -21.11 1.53
CA ALA A 213 -5.19 -21.60 1.87
C ALA A 213 -6.04 -20.54 2.59
N ILE A 214 -5.47 -19.83 3.55
CA ILE A 214 -6.16 -18.75 4.27
C ILE A 214 -6.57 -17.63 3.31
N THR A 215 -5.70 -17.19 2.42
CA THR A 215 -6.01 -16.11 1.47
C THR A 215 -7.03 -16.53 0.43
N VAL A 216 -7.00 -17.79 -0.05
CA VAL A 216 -8.00 -18.32 -0.96
C VAL A 216 -9.37 -18.39 -0.28
N VAL A 217 -9.45 -18.91 0.93
CA VAL A 217 -10.72 -18.95 1.70
C VAL A 217 -11.24 -17.53 1.95
N TYR A 218 -10.37 -16.61 2.36
CA TYR A 218 -10.73 -15.20 2.52
C TYR A 218 -11.24 -14.61 1.20
N GLY A 219 -10.52 -14.83 0.09
CA GLY A 219 -10.91 -14.31 -1.23
C GLY A 219 -12.27 -14.85 -1.68
N ILE A 220 -12.56 -16.13 -1.45
CA ILE A 220 -13.87 -16.73 -1.75
C ILE A 220 -14.97 -16.09 -0.89
N VAL A 221 -14.75 -16.01 0.42
CA VAL A 221 -15.74 -15.45 1.36
C VAL A 221 -16.05 -13.99 1.02
N ILE A 222 -15.00 -13.17 0.82
CA ILE A 222 -15.19 -11.75 0.52
C ILE A 222 -15.82 -11.53 -0.86
N SER A 223 -15.51 -12.39 -1.85
CA SER A 223 -16.15 -12.34 -3.16
C SER A 223 -17.65 -12.62 -3.05
N ILE A 224 -18.05 -13.62 -2.26
CA ILE A 224 -19.47 -13.91 -2.02
C ILE A 224 -20.15 -12.73 -1.30
N VAL A 225 -19.52 -12.17 -0.26
CA VAL A 225 -20.08 -11.04 0.48
C VAL A 225 -20.25 -9.82 -0.43
N VAL A 226 -19.24 -9.49 -1.21
CA VAL A 226 -19.29 -8.34 -2.13
C VAL A 226 -20.32 -8.59 -3.24
N GLU A 227 -20.41 -9.80 -3.80
CA GLU A 227 -21.42 -10.12 -4.82
C GLU A 227 -22.84 -9.85 -4.32
N LEU A 228 -23.12 -10.20 -3.07
CA LEU A 228 -24.43 -9.99 -2.44
C LEU A 228 -24.70 -8.54 -2.02
N THR A 229 -23.65 -7.78 -1.67
CA THR A 229 -23.76 -6.46 -1.03
C THR A 229 -23.15 -5.31 -1.83
N ALA A 230 -22.70 -5.54 -3.08
CA ALA A 230 -21.97 -4.58 -3.90
C ALA A 230 -22.64 -3.20 -4.00
N GLY A 231 -23.94 -3.15 -4.26
CA GLY A 231 -24.71 -1.91 -4.37
C GLY A 231 -24.73 -1.12 -3.05
N SER A 232 -24.91 -1.83 -1.91
CA SER A 232 -24.89 -1.21 -0.59
C SER A 232 -23.49 -0.67 -0.25
N ILE A 233 -22.43 -1.41 -0.58
CA ILE A 233 -21.05 -1.00 -0.32
C ILE A 233 -20.72 0.27 -1.10
N VAL A 234 -21.03 0.33 -2.40
CA VAL A 234 -20.79 1.52 -3.23
C VAL A 234 -21.65 2.69 -2.76
N GLY A 235 -22.90 2.42 -2.37
CA GLY A 235 -23.85 3.39 -1.84
C GLY A 235 -23.42 4.07 -0.53
N LEU A 236 -22.44 3.50 0.21
CA LEU A 236 -21.86 4.17 1.37
C LEU A 236 -20.99 5.39 0.99
N PHE A 237 -20.51 5.45 -0.24
CA PHE A 237 -19.58 6.48 -0.71
C PHE A 237 -20.23 7.52 -1.64
N THR A 238 -21.38 7.22 -2.22
CA THR A 238 -22.09 8.11 -3.15
C THR A 238 -23.58 7.87 -3.12
N THR A 239 -24.35 8.92 -3.40
CA THR A 239 -25.83 8.86 -3.54
C THR A 239 -26.27 8.86 -5.02
N ASP A 240 -25.36 9.02 -5.98
CA ASP A 240 -25.66 9.01 -7.40
C ASP A 240 -25.98 7.59 -7.89
N ALA A 241 -27.22 7.37 -8.34
CA ALA A 241 -27.70 6.06 -8.77
C ALA A 241 -26.89 5.50 -9.97
N THR A 242 -26.41 6.34 -10.87
CA THR A 242 -25.61 5.93 -12.03
C THR A 242 -24.24 5.43 -11.57
N VAL A 243 -23.59 6.18 -10.68
CA VAL A 243 -22.29 5.81 -10.10
C VAL A 243 -22.40 4.53 -9.27
N ILE A 244 -23.50 4.36 -8.51
CA ILE A 244 -23.76 3.11 -7.76
C ILE A 244 -23.90 1.92 -8.72
N LEU A 245 -24.64 2.06 -9.81
CA LEU A 245 -24.83 0.99 -10.78
C LEU A 245 -23.52 0.57 -11.44
N LEU A 246 -22.75 1.54 -11.95
CA LEU A 246 -21.45 1.31 -12.60
C LEU A 246 -20.42 0.76 -11.63
N GLY A 247 -20.35 1.32 -10.41
CA GLY A 247 -19.46 0.84 -9.37
C GLY A 247 -19.80 -0.58 -8.90
N THR A 248 -21.09 -0.92 -8.85
CA THR A 248 -21.55 -2.29 -8.55
C THR A 248 -21.06 -3.29 -9.60
N GLN A 249 -21.16 -2.93 -10.88
CA GLN A 249 -20.66 -3.77 -11.98
C GLN A 249 -19.13 -3.98 -11.85
N TYR A 250 -18.40 -2.90 -11.64
CA TYR A 250 -16.93 -2.94 -11.55
C TYR A 250 -16.43 -3.72 -10.35
N ILE A 251 -16.98 -3.51 -9.15
CA ILE A 251 -16.52 -4.21 -7.95
C ILE A 251 -16.80 -5.71 -8.01
N ARG A 252 -17.91 -6.14 -8.63
CA ARG A 252 -18.26 -7.56 -8.78
C ARG A 252 -17.27 -8.30 -9.65
N SER A 253 -16.86 -7.72 -10.78
CA SER A 253 -15.82 -8.34 -11.62
C SER A 253 -14.45 -8.31 -10.95
N TYR A 254 -14.10 -7.18 -10.33
CA TYR A 254 -12.78 -6.99 -9.73
C TYR A 254 -12.53 -7.85 -8.50
N ILE A 255 -13.57 -8.09 -7.66
CA ILE A 255 -13.36 -8.76 -6.36
C ILE A 255 -12.86 -10.20 -6.52
N VAL A 256 -13.15 -10.86 -7.62
CA VAL A 256 -12.66 -12.20 -7.93
C VAL A 256 -11.14 -12.24 -8.02
N ASP A 257 -10.51 -11.11 -8.44
CA ASP A 257 -9.06 -10.97 -8.46
C ASP A 257 -8.43 -11.10 -7.06
N SER A 258 -9.19 -10.86 -5.99
CA SER A 258 -8.69 -11.02 -4.61
C SER A 258 -8.17 -12.42 -4.29
N ILE A 259 -8.73 -13.46 -4.94
CA ILE A 259 -8.29 -14.85 -4.80
C ILE A 259 -6.91 -15.02 -5.42
N PHE A 260 -6.76 -14.59 -6.68
CA PHE A 260 -5.51 -14.70 -7.43
C PHE A 260 -4.42 -13.81 -6.86
N ALA A 261 -4.76 -12.58 -6.47
CA ALA A 261 -3.84 -11.67 -5.81
C ALA A 261 -3.36 -12.21 -4.46
N GLY A 262 -4.23 -12.87 -3.69
CA GLY A 262 -3.86 -13.53 -2.45
C GLY A 262 -2.79 -14.61 -2.66
N ILE A 263 -2.96 -15.44 -3.67
CA ILE A 263 -1.96 -16.45 -4.07
C ILE A 263 -0.66 -15.75 -4.49
N HIS A 264 -0.76 -14.73 -5.36
CA HIS A 264 0.39 -13.97 -5.84
C HIS A 264 1.20 -13.35 -4.69
N PHE A 265 0.55 -12.70 -3.72
CA PHE A 265 1.23 -12.09 -2.56
C PHE A 265 1.92 -13.13 -1.69
N CYS A 266 1.30 -14.30 -1.46
CA CYS A 266 1.92 -15.38 -0.71
C CYS A 266 3.19 -15.91 -1.39
N PHE A 267 3.13 -16.16 -2.70
CA PHE A 267 4.30 -16.64 -3.46
C PHE A 267 5.38 -15.56 -3.56
N SER A 268 5.03 -14.31 -3.79
CA SER A 268 5.98 -13.18 -3.80
C SER A 268 6.72 -13.04 -2.47
N GLY A 269 6.00 -13.16 -1.35
CA GLY A 269 6.59 -13.19 -0.01
C GLY A 269 7.54 -14.36 0.20
N PHE A 270 7.18 -15.54 -0.28
CA PHE A 270 8.03 -16.73 -0.20
C PHE A 270 9.30 -16.59 -1.07
N PHE A 271 9.19 -16.09 -2.30
CA PHE A 271 10.34 -15.83 -3.14
C PHE A 271 11.27 -14.77 -2.56
N ALA A 272 10.72 -13.72 -1.93
CA ALA A 272 11.50 -12.73 -1.20
C ALA A 272 12.26 -13.38 -0.03
N ALA A 273 11.62 -14.28 0.73
CA ALA A 273 12.27 -15.05 1.80
C ALA A 273 13.41 -15.95 1.31
N CYS A 274 13.29 -16.47 0.08
CA CYS A 274 14.34 -17.24 -0.58
C CYS A 274 15.45 -16.38 -1.22
N GLY A 275 15.38 -15.03 -1.11
CA GLY A 275 16.32 -14.11 -1.77
C GLY A 275 16.12 -14.01 -3.29
N ARG A 276 14.97 -14.42 -3.81
CA ARG A 276 14.63 -14.47 -5.25
C ARG A 276 13.43 -13.58 -5.60
N SER A 277 13.35 -12.39 -5.04
CA SER A 277 12.23 -11.45 -5.26
C SER A 277 12.04 -11.05 -6.73
N TYR A 278 13.08 -11.17 -7.57
CA TYR A 278 12.99 -10.92 -9.01
C TYR A 278 11.95 -11.83 -9.71
N ILE A 279 11.65 -13.02 -9.17
CA ILE A 279 10.63 -13.92 -9.75
C ILE A 279 9.24 -13.30 -9.61
N GLY A 280 8.91 -12.80 -8.41
CA GLY A 280 7.66 -12.07 -8.17
C GLY A 280 7.55 -10.82 -9.05
N PHE A 281 8.64 -10.07 -9.19
CA PHE A 281 8.73 -8.90 -10.05
C PHE A 281 8.44 -9.23 -11.53
N ILE A 282 9.10 -10.23 -12.11
CA ILE A 282 8.88 -10.64 -13.51
C ILE A 282 7.42 -11.08 -13.72
N HIS A 283 6.90 -11.95 -12.83
CA HIS A 283 5.51 -12.39 -12.89
C HIS A 283 4.54 -11.20 -12.90
N ASN A 284 4.77 -10.22 -12.01
CA ASN A 284 3.90 -9.05 -11.89
C ASN A 284 3.95 -8.18 -13.15
N ILE A 285 5.16 -7.89 -13.69
CA ILE A 285 5.29 -7.12 -14.92
C ILE A 285 4.57 -7.80 -16.09
N VAL A 286 4.76 -9.11 -16.25
CA VAL A 286 4.08 -9.88 -17.30
C VAL A 286 2.56 -9.78 -17.13
N ALA A 287 2.05 -9.97 -15.91
CA ALA A 287 0.62 -9.86 -15.63
C ALA A 287 0.06 -8.45 -15.94
N ILE A 288 0.78 -7.39 -15.55
CA ILE A 288 0.35 -6.00 -15.80
C ILE A 288 0.39 -5.67 -17.30
N THR A 289 1.49 -5.97 -17.97
CA THR A 289 1.74 -5.51 -19.35
C THR A 289 1.01 -6.35 -20.40
N LEU A 290 0.80 -7.64 -20.17
CA LEU A 290 0.15 -8.53 -21.16
C LEU A 290 -1.32 -8.80 -20.85
N VAL A 291 -1.75 -8.69 -19.60
CA VAL A 291 -3.12 -9.04 -19.21
C VAL A 291 -3.90 -7.84 -18.71
N ARG A 292 -3.45 -7.23 -17.62
CA ARG A 292 -4.25 -6.23 -16.89
C ARG A 292 -4.50 -4.95 -17.68
N VAL A 293 -3.45 -4.30 -18.17
CA VAL A 293 -3.58 -3.04 -18.91
C VAL A 293 -4.20 -3.24 -20.30
N PRO A 294 -3.73 -4.18 -21.14
CA PRO A 294 -4.38 -4.45 -22.41
C PRO A 294 -5.80 -4.97 -22.25
N GLY A 295 -6.06 -5.81 -21.25
CA GLY A 295 -7.39 -6.33 -20.95
C GLY A 295 -8.37 -5.21 -20.62
N ALA A 296 -8.01 -4.31 -19.69
CA ALA A 296 -8.83 -3.16 -19.34
C ALA A 296 -9.08 -2.22 -20.54
N TYR A 297 -8.05 -1.97 -21.36
CA TYR A 297 -8.18 -1.16 -22.56
C TYR A 297 -9.11 -1.80 -23.60
N LEU A 298 -8.95 -3.08 -23.89
CA LEU A 298 -9.80 -3.83 -24.82
C LEU A 298 -11.24 -3.91 -24.31
N ALA A 299 -11.42 -4.23 -23.02
CA ALA A 299 -12.74 -4.25 -22.40
C ALA A 299 -13.45 -2.90 -22.50
N SER A 300 -12.71 -1.81 -22.24
CA SER A 300 -13.25 -0.44 -22.41
C SER A 300 -13.72 -0.12 -23.83
N LYS A 301 -13.06 -0.67 -24.86
CA LYS A 301 -13.42 -0.48 -26.26
C LYS A 301 -14.57 -1.38 -26.73
N LEU A 302 -14.54 -2.64 -26.32
CA LEU A 302 -15.52 -3.66 -26.73
C LEU A 302 -16.86 -3.54 -26.00
N PHE A 303 -16.84 -3.03 -24.76
CA PHE A 303 -18.01 -2.92 -23.89
C PHE A 303 -18.18 -1.48 -23.36
N PRO A 304 -18.52 -0.50 -24.22
CA PRO A 304 -18.60 0.91 -23.83
C PRO A 304 -19.70 1.21 -22.82
N ASN A 305 -20.73 0.36 -22.71
CA ASN A 305 -21.91 0.58 -21.86
C ASN A 305 -21.83 -0.08 -20.47
N THR A 306 -20.76 -0.79 -20.15
CA THR A 306 -20.60 -1.46 -18.85
C THR A 306 -19.16 -1.42 -18.37
N LEU A 307 -18.97 -1.39 -17.04
CA LEU A 307 -17.66 -1.51 -16.40
C LEU A 307 -17.34 -2.95 -15.98
N PHE A 308 -18.28 -3.89 -16.16
CA PHE A 308 -18.12 -5.27 -15.67
C PHE A 308 -16.88 -6.00 -16.20
N PRO A 309 -16.49 -5.88 -17.50
CA PRO A 309 -15.31 -6.59 -18.00
C PRO A 309 -13.99 -5.87 -17.76
N MET A 310 -14.00 -4.67 -17.18
CA MET A 310 -12.84 -3.80 -17.00
C MET A 310 -12.15 -4.06 -15.66
#